data_af2b2cba4fa1b103c2e48d41ee8793c8
#
_entry.id   af2b2cba4fa1b103c2e48d41ee8793c8
#
_cell.length_a   1.000
_cell.length_b   1.000
_cell.length_c   1.000
_cell.angle_alpha   90.00
_cell.angle_beta   90.00
_cell.angle_gamma   90.00
#
_symmetry.space_group_name_H-M   'P 1'
#
loop_
_entity.id
_entity.type
_entity.pdbx_description
1 polymer ?
#
loop_
_entity_poly.entity_id
_entity_poly.type
_entity_poly.pdbx_seq_one_letter_code
_entity_poly.pdbx_strand_id
1 'polypeptide(L)'
;MQHTAGPLLLRTCLLACCLLNSAAADHQHNTARSNVLMIAIDDQNDWIGCLKGHPQARTSNIDALATSGTLFANAHCQSPLCNPSRSSLLTGRRPSSSGVYGLAPTLRDAGTLKNRVTLPQFFRQHGYSTRMAGKIYHGAYGRKPSDNEFDVVGPASAIGPRPSSPLVSTPSKHPLVDWGTFPHRDEEKGDYQLASWTIEQLQQQHTQPFFLCTGFFLPHVPCYVTQSWYDLFPDDTLHLPQVQPDDRNDTPRFSWYLHWKLPEPRLKFLQDQRQWKNLVRSYLASTAFVDAQIGRILDALKNSPHADNTIVVLWSDHGWHLGEKLITGKNSLWERSTRVPLIFAGPGVQPDAVCHEPAELLDIYPTLAALCDLPAPAEQEGHSLLPQLQNAATPRPWPAITTHNHDNHGVRSRDWRYIRYADGAEELYNMQQDPHEWQNLASSPAHASVLAEHRLLAPAHSLQPVPGSRDRILLYDHASGRLNWEGSDIAKGAPIPELED
;
A
#
# COMPACT_ATOMS: atom_id res chain seq x y z
N MET A 1 -37.61 97.19 -17.10
CA MET A 1 -37.74 98.09 -15.92
C MET A 1 -37.16 97.33 -14.75
N GLN A 2 -36.02 97.85 -14.44
CA GLN A 2 -35.56 98.18 -13.10
C GLN A 2 -35.50 97.02 -12.07
N HIS A 3 -34.30 96.56 -11.76
CA HIS A 3 -33.47 96.84 -10.54
C HIS A 3 -33.93 96.05 -9.35
N THR A 4 -33.12 95.39 -8.58
CA THR A 4 -31.88 95.80 -7.92
C THR A 4 -31.13 94.60 -7.37
N ALA A 5 -29.83 94.74 -7.30
CA ALA A 5 -28.86 93.76 -6.69
C ALA A 5 -28.87 93.90 -5.15
N GLY A 6 -28.48 92.84 -4.48
CA GLY A 6 -28.11 92.79 -3.06
C GLY A 6 -27.21 91.55 -2.73
N PRO A 7 -26.32 91.67 -1.77
CA PRO A 7 -25.00 91.07 -1.87
C PRO A 7 -24.83 89.69 -1.29
N LEU A 8 -23.81 89.04 -1.85
CA LEU A 8 -23.19 87.78 -1.53
C LEU A 8 -22.63 87.74 -0.09
N LEU A 9 -23.04 86.78 0.70
CA LEU A 9 -22.39 86.44 1.94
C LEU A 9 -21.77 85.03 1.77
N LEU A 10 -20.44 85.02 1.64
CA LEU A 10 -19.58 83.86 1.57
C LEU A 10 -19.57 83.20 2.93
N ARG A 11 -20.12 81.97 3.05
CA ARG A 11 -19.88 81.06 4.21
C ARG A 11 -18.98 79.93 3.73
N THR A 12 -17.74 80.01 4.12
CA THR A 12 -16.73 78.98 4.02
C THR A 12 -17.11 77.81 4.93
N CYS A 13 -17.58 76.67 4.37
CA CYS A 13 -17.67 75.41 5.08
C CYS A 13 -16.34 74.68 4.90
N LEU A 14 -15.56 74.59 5.97
CA LEU A 14 -14.45 73.62 6.07
C LEU A 14 -15.03 72.18 6.04
N LEU A 15 -14.86 71.46 4.98
CA LEU A 15 -15.03 70.01 4.97
C LEU A 15 -13.75 69.38 5.51
N ALA A 16 -13.80 68.90 6.76
CA ALA A 16 -12.80 68.02 7.31
C ALA A 16 -12.99 66.64 6.69
N CYS A 17 -12.14 66.29 5.69
CA CYS A 17 -11.99 64.90 5.21
C CYS A 17 -11.35 64.04 6.26
N CYS A 18 -12.17 63.32 7.05
CA CYS A 18 -11.70 62.14 7.81
C CYS A 18 -11.33 61.03 6.84
N LEU A 19 -10.05 60.92 6.51
CA LEU A 19 -9.47 59.73 5.90
C LEU A 19 -9.54 58.61 6.93
N LEU A 20 -10.59 57.80 6.89
CA LEU A 20 -10.62 56.49 7.52
C LEU A 20 -9.68 55.61 6.71
N ASN A 21 -8.43 55.49 7.15
CA ASN A 21 -7.56 54.38 6.77
C ASN A 21 -8.20 53.10 7.31
N SER A 22 -9.00 52.44 6.50
CA SER A 22 -9.29 51.02 6.70
C SER A 22 -8.02 50.25 6.39
N ALA A 23 -7.19 50.06 7.42
CA ALA A 23 -6.23 48.98 7.39
C ALA A 23 -7.02 47.66 7.30
N ALA A 24 -7.21 47.18 6.09
CA ALA A 24 -7.53 45.80 5.87
C ALA A 24 -6.36 45.01 6.48
N ALA A 25 -6.59 44.49 7.68
CA ALA A 25 -5.72 43.49 8.24
C ALA A 25 -5.79 42.29 7.25
N ASP A 26 -4.79 42.19 6.37
CA ASP A 26 -4.44 40.96 5.71
C ASP A 26 -4.17 39.95 6.82
N HIS A 27 -5.21 39.26 7.27
CA HIS A 27 -5.06 37.98 7.92
C HIS A 27 -4.49 37.02 6.85
N GLN A 28 -3.19 37.15 6.56
CA GLN A 28 -2.42 36.01 6.12
C GLN A 28 -2.61 34.97 7.24
N HIS A 29 -3.56 34.06 7.02
CA HIS A 29 -3.54 32.76 7.66
C HIS A 29 -2.20 32.16 7.24
N ASN A 30 -1.19 32.40 8.04
CA ASN A 30 0.04 31.61 8.02
C ASN A 30 -0.37 30.23 8.57
N THR A 31 -1.17 29.49 7.79
CA THR A 31 -1.48 28.11 8.07
C THR A 31 -0.17 27.36 7.89
N ALA A 32 0.45 27.02 9.01
CA ALA A 32 1.64 26.16 8.99
C ALA A 32 1.29 24.93 8.15
N ARG A 33 2.14 24.60 7.15
CA ARG A 33 1.95 23.43 6.30
C ARG A 33 1.72 22.19 7.17
N SER A 34 0.80 21.34 6.76
CA SER A 34 0.50 20.11 7.49
C SER A 34 1.70 19.18 7.53
N ASN A 35 1.92 18.53 8.67
CA ASN A 35 2.83 17.43 8.82
C ASN A 35 2.26 16.19 8.14
N VAL A 36 3.11 15.23 7.83
CA VAL A 36 2.71 13.93 7.30
C VAL A 36 3.29 12.81 8.17
N LEU A 37 2.42 11.92 8.64
CA LEU A 37 2.76 10.64 9.24
C LEU A 37 2.35 9.52 8.29
N MET A 38 3.34 8.86 7.68
CA MET A 38 3.14 7.77 6.73
C MET A 38 3.44 6.43 7.40
N ILE A 39 2.41 5.59 7.57
CA ILE A 39 2.50 4.28 8.23
C ILE A 39 2.39 3.20 7.16
N ALA A 40 3.43 2.40 7.00
CA ALA A 40 3.49 1.26 6.08
C ALA A 40 3.44 -0.06 6.86
N ILE A 41 2.67 -1.04 6.36
CA ILE A 41 2.62 -2.39 6.90
C ILE A 41 3.08 -3.35 5.80
N ASP A 42 3.94 -4.32 6.12
CA ASP A 42 4.48 -5.26 5.13
C ASP A 42 3.59 -6.51 5.04
N ASP A 43 3.17 -6.90 3.84
CA ASP A 43 2.34 -8.09 3.57
C ASP A 43 0.92 -8.07 4.21
N GLN A 44 0.39 -6.93 4.61
CA GLN A 44 -0.95 -6.85 5.19
C GLN A 44 -2.03 -6.89 4.09
N ASN A 45 -2.77 -7.98 4.05
CA ASN A 45 -3.97 -8.09 3.23
C ASN A 45 -5.18 -7.36 3.87
N ASP A 46 -6.38 -7.56 3.35
CA ASP A 46 -7.63 -6.97 3.83
C ASP A 46 -8.16 -7.56 5.15
N TRP A 47 -7.37 -8.39 5.87
CA TRP A 47 -7.76 -8.97 7.16
C TRP A 47 -7.59 -7.96 8.31
N ILE A 48 -8.29 -6.84 8.16
CA ILE A 48 -8.48 -5.81 9.18
C ILE A 48 -9.98 -5.55 9.35
N GLY A 49 -10.40 -5.08 10.52
CA GLY A 49 -11.81 -4.95 10.86
C GLY A 49 -12.58 -4.05 9.90
N CYS A 50 -12.07 -2.87 9.58
CA CYS A 50 -12.71 -1.90 8.68
C CYS A 50 -12.87 -2.41 7.24
N LEU A 51 -12.03 -3.34 6.75
CA LEU A 51 -12.15 -3.99 5.44
C LEU A 51 -12.95 -5.31 5.48
N LYS A 52 -13.21 -5.84 6.68
CA LYS A 52 -14.01 -7.06 6.90
C LYS A 52 -13.45 -8.33 6.22
N GLY A 53 -12.15 -8.36 5.93
CA GLY A 53 -11.52 -9.48 5.23
C GLY A 53 -11.46 -10.76 6.03
N HIS A 54 -11.47 -10.69 7.37
CA HIS A 54 -11.56 -11.84 8.25
C HIS A 54 -12.43 -11.55 9.49
N PRO A 55 -13.37 -12.43 9.87
CA PRO A 55 -14.33 -12.15 10.96
C PRO A 55 -13.68 -12.02 12.34
N GLN A 56 -12.48 -12.55 12.53
CA GLN A 56 -11.75 -12.51 13.80
C GLN A 56 -10.59 -11.50 13.79
N ALA A 57 -10.46 -10.63 12.78
CA ALA A 57 -9.45 -9.57 12.79
C ALA A 57 -9.60 -8.70 14.04
N ARG A 58 -8.48 -8.40 14.72
CA ARG A 58 -8.43 -7.56 15.93
C ARG A 58 -7.56 -6.35 15.65
N THR A 59 -8.17 -5.31 15.07
CA THR A 59 -7.47 -4.12 14.57
C THR A 59 -8.20 -2.84 14.97
N SER A 60 -8.57 -2.74 16.25
CA SER A 60 -9.37 -1.63 16.77
C SER A 60 -8.72 -0.25 16.59
N ASN A 61 -7.39 -0.18 16.53
CA ASN A 61 -6.66 1.07 16.34
C ASN A 61 -6.67 1.52 14.86
N ILE A 62 -6.47 0.57 13.94
CA ILE A 62 -6.62 0.82 12.49
C ILE A 62 -8.07 1.16 12.17
N ASP A 63 -9.04 0.48 12.77
CA ASP A 63 -10.46 0.73 12.58
C ASP A 63 -10.87 2.13 13.11
N ALA A 64 -10.31 2.56 14.26
CA ALA A 64 -10.48 3.91 14.79
C ALA A 64 -9.86 4.97 13.87
N LEU A 65 -8.69 4.71 13.28
CA LEU A 65 -8.09 5.60 12.27
C LEU A 65 -9.01 5.72 11.05
N ALA A 66 -9.57 4.62 10.56
CA ALA A 66 -10.51 4.62 9.43
C ALA A 66 -11.77 5.46 9.73
N THR A 67 -12.30 5.38 10.97
CA THR A 67 -13.43 6.20 11.41
C THR A 67 -13.06 7.68 11.54
N SER A 68 -11.81 8.00 11.90
CA SER A 68 -11.35 9.40 11.97
C SER A 68 -11.03 10.03 10.61
N GLY A 69 -11.12 9.27 9.52
CA GLY A 69 -10.75 9.71 8.19
C GLY A 69 -11.56 9.04 7.08
N THR A 70 -10.93 8.83 5.95
CA THR A 70 -11.50 8.16 4.77
C THR A 70 -10.78 6.84 4.51
N LEU A 71 -11.53 5.74 4.51
CA LEU A 71 -11.11 4.41 4.10
C LEU A 71 -11.35 4.21 2.60
N PHE A 72 -10.34 3.81 1.85
CA PHE A 72 -10.49 3.31 0.48
C PHE A 72 -10.69 1.80 0.51
N ALA A 73 -11.95 1.36 0.40
CA ALA A 73 -12.30 -0.06 0.50
C ALA A 73 -11.89 -0.90 -0.73
N ASN A 74 -11.53 -0.22 -1.83
CA ASN A 74 -11.13 -0.82 -3.11
C ASN A 74 -9.75 -0.28 -3.54
N ALA A 75 -8.76 -0.36 -2.64
CA ALA A 75 -7.39 0.09 -2.91
C ALA A 75 -6.47 -1.09 -3.28
N HIS A 76 -5.58 -0.88 -4.26
CA HIS A 76 -4.73 -1.93 -4.82
C HIS A 76 -3.28 -1.49 -4.96
N CYS A 77 -2.36 -2.45 -4.79
CA CYS A 77 -0.94 -2.26 -5.06
C CYS A 77 -0.62 -2.33 -6.56
N GLN A 78 0.49 -1.71 -6.97
CA GLN A 78 0.93 -1.74 -8.36
C GLN A 78 1.70 -3.02 -8.72
N SER A 79 2.13 -3.77 -7.71
CA SER A 79 2.71 -5.10 -7.84
C SER A 79 2.51 -5.90 -6.56
N PRO A 80 2.20 -7.22 -6.63
CA PRO A 80 2.09 -8.07 -5.46
C PRO A 80 3.48 -8.56 -4.99
N LEU A 81 4.43 -7.62 -4.88
CA LEU A 81 5.81 -7.86 -4.46
C LEU A 81 6.44 -6.58 -3.91
N CYS A 82 7.15 -6.68 -2.80
CA CYS A 82 7.60 -5.52 -2.01
C CYS A 82 8.39 -4.48 -2.83
N ASN A 83 9.49 -4.86 -3.51
CA ASN A 83 10.34 -3.90 -4.20
C ASN A 83 9.61 -3.15 -5.33
N PRO A 84 8.94 -3.81 -6.30
CA PRO A 84 8.24 -3.10 -7.37
C PRO A 84 7.06 -2.28 -6.87
N SER A 85 6.30 -2.75 -5.86
CA SER A 85 5.22 -1.97 -5.26
C SER A 85 5.73 -0.68 -4.59
N ARG A 86 6.72 -0.80 -3.71
CA ARG A 86 7.31 0.33 -2.98
C ARG A 86 8.03 1.29 -3.93
N SER A 87 8.79 0.78 -4.89
CA SER A 87 9.43 1.61 -5.92
C SER A 87 8.40 2.39 -6.74
N SER A 88 7.28 1.75 -7.10
CA SER A 88 6.20 2.37 -7.84
C SER A 88 5.57 3.52 -7.06
N LEU A 89 5.11 3.28 -5.83
CA LEU A 89 4.52 4.30 -4.95
C LEU A 89 5.47 5.48 -4.73
N LEU A 90 6.73 5.19 -4.40
CA LEU A 90 7.69 6.22 -4.01
C LEU A 90 8.23 7.04 -5.19
N THR A 91 8.08 6.58 -6.43
CA THR A 91 8.53 7.29 -7.63
C THR A 91 7.40 7.77 -8.54
N GLY A 92 6.17 7.30 -8.29
CA GLY A 92 5.02 7.59 -9.13
C GLY A 92 5.07 6.90 -10.51
N ARG A 93 5.82 5.79 -10.65
CA ARG A 93 5.95 5.05 -11.92
C ARG A 93 5.52 3.60 -11.76
N ARG A 94 4.68 3.11 -12.67
CA ARG A 94 4.21 1.72 -12.68
C ARG A 94 5.37 0.75 -12.94
N PRO A 95 5.29 -0.51 -12.49
CA PRO A 95 6.25 -1.53 -12.87
C PRO A 95 6.37 -1.69 -14.39
N SER A 96 5.26 -1.63 -15.13
CA SER A 96 5.23 -1.66 -16.59
C SER A 96 5.99 -0.51 -17.25
N SER A 97 6.06 0.65 -16.61
CA SER A 97 6.77 1.85 -17.09
C SER A 97 8.19 1.98 -16.56
N SER A 98 8.53 1.26 -15.48
CA SER A 98 9.88 1.29 -14.90
C SER A 98 10.73 0.08 -15.26
N GLY A 99 10.11 -1.07 -15.59
CA GLY A 99 10.79 -2.34 -15.80
C GLY A 99 11.29 -3.00 -14.50
N VAL A 100 10.89 -2.48 -13.33
CA VAL A 100 11.24 -3.05 -12.02
C VAL A 100 10.15 -4.05 -11.61
N TYR A 101 10.46 -5.36 -11.70
CA TYR A 101 9.49 -6.42 -11.43
C TYR A 101 9.90 -7.35 -10.28
N GLY A 102 11.20 -7.51 -10.02
CA GLY A 102 11.74 -8.40 -9.00
C GLY A 102 12.12 -7.69 -7.69
N LEU A 103 12.67 -8.46 -6.76
CA LEU A 103 13.20 -7.91 -5.50
C LEU A 103 14.51 -7.12 -5.71
N ALA A 104 15.18 -7.30 -6.85
CA ALA A 104 16.31 -6.51 -7.33
C ALA A 104 16.04 -6.10 -8.79
N PRO A 105 16.70 -5.02 -9.26
CA PRO A 105 17.63 -4.13 -8.55
C PRO A 105 16.92 -3.17 -7.59
N THR A 106 17.69 -2.45 -6.76
CA THR A 106 17.14 -1.35 -5.96
C THR A 106 16.69 -0.20 -6.87
N LEU A 107 15.87 0.68 -6.34
CA LEU A 107 15.31 1.82 -7.08
C LEU A 107 16.39 2.62 -7.85
N ARG A 108 17.54 2.93 -7.22
CA ARG A 108 18.60 3.75 -7.84
C ARG A 108 19.50 2.98 -8.78
N ASP A 109 19.55 1.67 -8.67
CA ASP A 109 20.29 0.80 -9.61
C ASP A 109 19.46 0.52 -10.88
N ALA A 110 18.13 0.74 -10.83
CA ALA A 110 17.28 0.70 -12.00
C ALA A 110 17.46 1.97 -12.83
N GLY A 111 18.06 1.85 -14.03
CA GLY A 111 18.40 2.99 -14.89
C GLY A 111 17.20 3.91 -15.19
N THR A 112 16.01 3.36 -15.31
CA THR A 112 14.74 4.06 -15.57
C THR A 112 14.28 4.93 -14.39
N LEU A 113 14.68 4.59 -13.15
CA LEU A 113 14.29 5.29 -11.93
C LEU A 113 15.44 6.09 -11.30
N LYS A 114 16.67 5.97 -11.83
CA LYS A 114 17.89 6.51 -11.22
C LYS A 114 17.79 8.00 -10.85
N ASN A 115 17.17 8.80 -11.71
CA ASN A 115 17.07 10.24 -11.55
C ASN A 115 15.67 10.72 -11.11
N ARG A 116 14.77 9.80 -10.79
CA ARG A 116 13.41 10.17 -10.34
C ARG A 116 13.46 10.77 -8.93
N VAL A 117 12.73 11.86 -8.75
CA VAL A 117 12.50 12.45 -7.43
C VAL A 117 11.51 11.54 -6.69
N THR A 118 11.95 10.97 -5.57
CA THR A 118 11.10 10.13 -4.73
C THR A 118 10.17 10.96 -3.86
N LEU A 119 9.13 10.37 -3.34
CA LEU A 119 8.20 11.03 -2.42
C LEU A 119 8.90 11.69 -1.22
N PRO A 120 9.83 11.03 -0.48
CA PRO A 120 10.59 11.71 0.58
C PRO A 120 11.44 12.86 0.06
N GLN A 121 12.15 12.69 -1.08
CA GLN A 121 12.96 13.76 -1.68
C GLN A 121 12.11 14.96 -2.09
N PHE A 122 10.90 14.71 -2.63
CA PHE A 122 9.96 15.76 -2.99
C PHE A 122 9.58 16.61 -1.77
N PHE A 123 9.18 15.96 -0.67
CA PHE A 123 8.85 16.68 0.56
C PHE A 123 10.06 17.46 1.10
N ARG A 124 11.24 16.86 1.09
CA ARG A 124 12.48 17.52 1.49
C ARG A 124 12.79 18.78 0.66
N GLN A 125 12.62 18.70 -0.68
CA GLN A 125 12.80 19.83 -1.60
C GLN A 125 11.81 20.97 -1.31
N HIS A 126 10.67 20.66 -0.68
CA HIS A 126 9.68 21.64 -0.28
C HIS A 126 9.74 22.07 1.19
N GLY A 127 10.90 21.82 1.85
CA GLY A 127 11.21 22.34 3.17
C GLY A 127 10.67 21.50 4.34
N TYR A 128 10.36 20.22 4.11
CA TYR A 128 10.02 19.28 5.17
C TYR A 128 11.28 18.62 5.75
N SER A 129 11.27 18.39 7.06
CA SER A 129 12.23 17.48 7.70
C SER A 129 11.78 16.04 7.45
N THR A 130 12.56 15.29 6.67
CA THR A 130 12.22 13.91 6.29
C THR A 130 12.83 12.92 7.26
N ARG A 131 11.99 12.00 7.79
CA ARG A 131 12.37 11.06 8.86
C ARG A 131 11.84 9.68 8.54
N MET A 132 12.60 8.62 8.84
CA MET A 132 12.14 7.25 8.66
C MET A 132 12.61 6.30 9.75
N ALA A 133 11.77 5.30 10.02
CA ALA A 133 12.17 4.07 10.70
C ALA A 133 11.53 2.86 9.98
N GLY A 134 12.17 1.70 10.08
CA GLY A 134 11.64 0.44 9.56
C GLY A 134 11.76 0.29 8.05
N LYS A 135 10.77 -0.40 7.44
CA LYS A 135 10.75 -0.81 6.05
C LYS A 135 9.90 0.15 5.20
N ILE A 136 10.52 1.16 4.62
CA ILE A 136 9.89 2.06 3.64
C ILE A 136 10.26 1.63 2.21
N TYR A 137 11.53 1.43 1.94
CA TYR A 137 12.04 0.77 0.74
C TYR A 137 12.23 -0.74 0.97
N HIS A 138 12.47 -1.48 -0.10
CA HIS A 138 12.91 -2.87 0.02
C HIS A 138 14.41 -2.93 0.33
N GLY A 139 14.80 -3.82 1.23
CA GLY A 139 16.20 -3.95 1.66
C GLY A 139 16.70 -2.75 2.48
N ALA A 140 17.98 -2.44 2.33
CA ALA A 140 18.65 -1.39 3.11
C ALA A 140 18.70 -0.02 2.41
N TYR A 141 18.13 0.12 1.21
CA TYR A 141 18.10 1.38 0.48
C TYR A 141 17.31 2.46 1.26
N GLY A 142 17.72 3.71 1.09
CA GLY A 142 17.10 4.87 1.74
C GLY A 142 17.63 5.14 3.17
N ARG A 143 18.46 4.26 3.72
CA ARG A 143 18.94 4.34 5.12
C ARG A 143 20.28 5.02 5.30
N LYS A 144 21.06 5.15 4.23
CA LYS A 144 22.37 5.80 4.28
C LYS A 144 22.25 7.28 3.93
N PRO A 145 23.04 8.18 4.54
CA PRO A 145 23.07 9.58 4.12
C PRO A 145 23.38 9.76 2.63
N SER A 146 24.19 8.87 2.05
CA SER A 146 24.52 8.87 0.61
C SER A 146 23.33 8.58 -0.29
N ASP A 147 22.26 7.96 0.22
CA ASP A 147 21.03 7.70 -0.54
C ASP A 147 20.20 8.98 -0.74
N ASN A 148 20.45 10.00 0.09
CA ASN A 148 19.81 11.33 0.03
C ASN A 148 18.28 11.29 0.07
N GLU A 149 17.69 10.33 0.80
CA GLU A 149 16.26 10.14 0.91
C GLU A 149 15.67 10.78 2.17
N PHE A 150 16.35 10.64 3.32
CA PHE A 150 15.88 11.12 4.61
C PHE A 150 16.94 11.88 5.37
N ASP A 151 16.52 12.91 6.13
CA ASP A 151 17.39 13.70 7.02
C ASP A 151 17.70 12.94 8.31
N VAL A 152 16.71 12.19 8.82
CA VAL A 152 16.84 11.42 10.07
C VAL A 152 16.41 9.98 9.83
N VAL A 153 17.30 9.05 10.19
CA VAL A 153 17.07 7.62 10.03
C VAL A 153 17.09 6.94 11.41
N GLY A 154 15.96 6.39 11.79
CA GLY A 154 15.75 5.63 13.01
C GLY A 154 16.12 4.14 12.87
N PRO A 155 15.59 3.26 13.75
CA PRO A 155 15.85 1.83 13.74
C PRO A 155 15.53 1.19 12.38
N ALA A 156 16.31 0.18 12.00
CA ALA A 156 16.00 -0.64 10.83
C ALA A 156 14.81 -1.56 11.12
N SER A 157 14.11 -1.97 10.07
CA SER A 157 13.17 -3.08 10.16
C SER A 157 13.94 -4.34 10.64
N ALA A 158 13.43 -4.98 11.67
CA ALA A 158 14.03 -6.18 12.25
C ALA A 158 12.93 -7.12 12.75
N ILE A 159 13.17 -8.40 12.54
CA ILE A 159 12.27 -9.47 13.05
C ILE A 159 12.28 -9.48 14.59
N GLY A 160 13.42 -9.16 15.21
CA GLY A 160 13.66 -9.32 16.62
C GLY A 160 14.17 -10.72 16.96
N PRO A 161 13.87 -11.27 18.15
CA PRO A 161 14.28 -12.59 18.56
C PRO A 161 13.83 -13.67 17.59
N ARG A 162 14.62 -14.72 17.50
CA ARG A 162 14.33 -15.92 16.71
C ARG A 162 14.42 -17.17 17.60
N PRO A 163 13.63 -18.21 17.30
CA PRO A 163 13.80 -19.50 17.96
C PRO A 163 15.14 -20.13 17.57
N SER A 164 15.65 -21.02 18.39
CA SER A 164 16.93 -21.73 18.15
C SER A 164 16.92 -22.64 16.92
N SER A 165 15.73 -23.06 16.50
CA SER A 165 15.49 -23.84 15.29
C SER A 165 14.15 -23.38 14.67
N PRO A 166 13.91 -23.57 13.36
CA PRO A 166 12.62 -23.28 12.76
C PRO A 166 11.48 -23.98 13.51
N LEU A 167 10.37 -23.26 13.72
CA LEU A 167 9.15 -23.80 14.34
C LEU A 167 8.41 -24.72 13.36
N VAL A 168 8.51 -24.42 12.06
CA VAL A 168 7.90 -25.21 10.98
C VAL A 168 8.95 -25.56 9.94
N SER A 169 9.07 -26.86 9.61
CA SER A 169 9.96 -27.31 8.52
C SER A 169 9.20 -27.24 7.20
N THR A 170 9.39 -26.17 6.43
CA THR A 170 8.77 -25.99 5.10
C THR A 170 9.59 -26.67 4.00
N PRO A 171 8.99 -27.00 2.84
CA PRO A 171 9.70 -27.64 1.72
C PRO A 171 10.90 -26.84 1.23
N SER A 172 10.77 -25.51 1.17
CA SER A 172 11.83 -24.62 0.71
C SER A 172 12.99 -24.45 1.69
N LYS A 173 12.77 -24.73 2.97
CA LYS A 173 13.72 -24.44 4.07
C LYS A 173 14.20 -22.98 4.08
N HIS A 174 13.41 -22.06 3.51
CA HIS A 174 13.78 -20.65 3.46
C HIS A 174 13.73 -20.03 4.85
N PRO A 175 14.79 -19.33 5.32
CA PRO A 175 14.93 -18.90 6.71
C PRO A 175 13.92 -17.84 7.17
N LEU A 176 13.17 -17.23 6.24
CA LEU A 176 12.11 -16.30 6.56
C LEU A 176 10.71 -16.94 6.55
N VAL A 177 10.54 -18.15 6.00
CA VAL A 177 9.22 -18.79 5.92
C VAL A 177 9.04 -19.68 7.15
N ASP A 178 8.52 -19.07 8.20
CA ASP A 178 8.25 -19.71 9.49
C ASP A 178 7.15 -18.93 10.24
N TRP A 179 6.48 -19.57 11.19
CA TRP A 179 5.39 -18.96 11.95
C TRP A 179 5.13 -19.68 13.27
N GLY A 180 4.60 -18.94 14.25
CA GLY A 180 4.24 -19.49 15.54
C GLY A 180 4.66 -18.61 16.70
N THR A 181 4.73 -19.21 17.88
CA THR A 181 5.13 -18.54 19.11
C THR A 181 6.28 -19.30 19.79
N PHE A 182 7.12 -18.54 20.48
CA PHE A 182 8.20 -19.03 21.34
C PHE A 182 8.47 -17.99 22.45
N PRO A 183 9.16 -18.34 23.54
CA PRO A 183 9.42 -17.38 24.61
C PRO A 183 10.29 -16.20 24.17
N HIS A 184 9.71 -15.01 24.17
CA HIS A 184 10.37 -13.71 23.99
C HIS A 184 9.43 -12.61 24.51
N ARG A 185 9.89 -11.35 24.52
CA ARG A 185 9.08 -10.20 24.96
C ARG A 185 8.77 -9.29 23.78
N ASP A 186 7.65 -8.57 23.86
CA ASP A 186 7.21 -7.64 22.83
C ASP A 186 8.23 -6.52 22.61
N GLU A 187 8.87 -6.02 23.71
CA GLU A 187 9.86 -4.93 23.64
C GLU A 187 11.12 -5.31 22.84
N GLU A 188 11.38 -6.61 22.68
CA GLU A 188 12.53 -7.11 21.91
C GLU A 188 12.23 -7.16 20.40
N LYS A 189 10.97 -6.98 20.01
CA LYS A 189 10.59 -6.99 18.60
C LYS A 189 10.96 -5.67 17.91
N GLY A 190 11.43 -5.79 16.67
CA GLY A 190 11.78 -4.61 15.86
C GLY A 190 10.62 -3.63 15.70
N ASP A 191 9.41 -4.13 15.47
CA ASP A 191 8.21 -3.31 15.28
C ASP A 191 7.83 -2.52 16.56
N TYR A 192 8.06 -3.08 17.76
CA TYR A 192 7.90 -2.34 19.00
C TYR A 192 8.91 -1.19 19.11
N GLN A 193 10.16 -1.45 18.75
CA GLN A 193 11.23 -0.43 18.77
C GLN A 193 10.97 0.67 17.74
N LEU A 194 10.45 0.32 16.56
CA LEU A 194 10.02 1.29 15.54
C LEU A 194 8.94 2.23 16.07
N ALA A 195 7.90 1.66 16.70
CA ALA A 195 6.82 2.45 17.30
C ALA A 195 7.37 3.38 18.38
N SER A 196 8.26 2.90 19.26
CA SER A 196 8.85 3.70 20.33
C SER A 196 9.67 4.87 19.76
N TRP A 197 10.49 4.64 18.75
CA TRP A 197 11.24 5.71 18.09
C TRP A 197 10.31 6.73 17.40
N THR A 198 9.26 6.27 16.74
CA THR A 198 8.28 7.16 16.10
C THR A 198 7.59 8.04 17.11
N ILE A 199 7.23 7.50 18.28
CA ILE A 199 6.66 8.24 19.40
C ILE A 199 7.62 9.32 19.87
N GLU A 200 8.90 9.01 20.04
CA GLU A 200 9.93 10.00 20.40
C GLU A 200 10.00 11.15 19.38
N GLN A 201 9.87 10.85 18.06
CA GLN A 201 9.84 11.89 17.04
C GLN A 201 8.59 12.78 17.15
N LEU A 202 7.42 12.23 17.44
CA LEU A 202 6.17 12.96 17.58
C LEU A 202 6.14 13.85 18.83
N GLN A 203 6.89 13.51 19.88
CA GLN A 203 6.99 14.28 21.10
C GLN A 203 7.95 15.48 21.02
N GLN A 204 8.82 15.52 19.98
CA GLN A 204 9.76 16.62 19.78
C GLN A 204 9.06 17.87 19.23
N GLN A 205 9.59 19.05 19.56
CA GLN A 205 9.24 20.29 18.88
C GLN A 205 10.00 20.32 17.54
N HIS A 206 9.29 20.59 16.46
CA HIS A 206 9.87 20.73 15.13
C HIS A 206 9.80 22.18 14.67
N THR A 207 10.92 22.67 14.09
CA THR A 207 11.00 24.02 13.51
C THR A 207 10.50 24.09 12.07
N GLN A 208 10.32 22.93 11.45
CA GLN A 208 9.83 22.74 10.08
C GLN A 208 8.74 21.66 10.10
N PRO A 209 7.81 21.66 9.16
CA PRO A 209 6.90 20.52 9.01
C PRO A 209 7.69 19.24 8.76
N PHE A 210 7.21 18.14 9.29
CA PHE A 210 7.86 16.84 9.10
C PHE A 210 7.12 15.95 8.10
N PHE A 211 7.90 15.12 7.40
CA PHE A 211 7.44 13.96 6.65
C PHE A 211 8.04 12.72 7.33
N LEU A 212 7.27 12.10 8.22
CA LEU A 212 7.69 11.00 9.08
C LEU A 212 7.13 9.67 8.57
N CYS A 213 8.02 8.74 8.21
CA CYS A 213 7.67 7.42 7.72
C CYS A 213 8.00 6.35 8.76
N THR A 214 7.05 5.47 9.05
CA THR A 214 7.24 4.30 9.90
C THR A 214 6.77 3.05 9.17
N GLY A 215 7.68 2.08 8.94
CA GLY A 215 7.39 0.86 8.19
C GLY A 215 7.52 -0.40 9.04
N PHE A 216 6.40 -1.01 9.40
CA PHE A 216 6.32 -2.26 10.13
C PHE A 216 6.72 -3.45 9.28
N PHE A 217 7.31 -4.46 9.92
CA PHE A 217 7.71 -5.71 9.29
C PHE A 217 6.58 -6.74 9.29
N LEU A 218 5.92 -6.95 10.45
CA LEU A 218 4.80 -7.87 10.53
C LEU A 218 3.56 -7.29 9.80
N PRO A 219 2.69 -8.18 9.26
CA PRO A 219 2.67 -9.64 9.33
C PRO A 219 3.53 -10.38 8.29
N HIS A 220 4.51 -9.73 7.64
CA HIS A 220 5.47 -10.45 6.79
C HIS A 220 6.13 -11.61 7.56
N VAL A 221 6.31 -12.74 6.89
CA VAL A 221 7.01 -13.90 7.49
C VAL A 221 8.47 -13.58 7.87
N PRO A 222 8.97 -14.13 8.97
CA PRO A 222 8.33 -15.08 9.89
C PRO A 222 7.32 -14.39 10.81
N CYS A 223 6.12 -14.98 10.88
CA CYS A 223 5.05 -14.49 11.74
C CYS A 223 5.25 -14.94 13.17
N TYR A 224 6.25 -14.38 13.84
CA TYR A 224 6.55 -14.69 15.24
C TYR A 224 5.91 -13.66 16.17
N VAL A 225 5.14 -14.13 17.15
CA VAL A 225 4.52 -13.32 18.20
C VAL A 225 4.71 -13.95 19.56
N THR A 226 4.54 -13.18 20.64
CA THR A 226 4.49 -13.71 22.00
C THR A 226 3.21 -14.50 22.23
N GLN A 227 3.21 -15.36 23.24
CA GLN A 227 2.08 -16.23 23.56
C GLN A 227 0.80 -15.43 23.81
N SER A 228 0.88 -14.25 24.41
CA SER A 228 -0.28 -13.39 24.70
C SER A 228 -1.07 -12.98 23.45
N TRP A 229 -0.38 -12.64 22.34
CA TRP A 229 -1.03 -12.33 21.06
C TRP A 229 -1.60 -13.57 20.40
N TYR A 230 -0.88 -14.67 20.51
CA TYR A 230 -1.29 -15.95 19.94
C TYR A 230 -2.57 -16.48 20.60
N ASP A 231 -2.72 -16.30 21.92
CA ASP A 231 -3.89 -16.74 22.69
C ASP A 231 -5.17 -15.95 22.42
N LEU A 232 -5.07 -14.79 21.72
CA LEU A 232 -6.25 -14.05 21.25
C LEU A 232 -7.06 -14.83 20.20
N PHE A 233 -6.46 -15.87 19.60
CA PHE A 233 -7.04 -16.67 18.52
C PHE A 233 -7.00 -18.15 18.86
N PRO A 234 -7.92 -18.65 19.71
CA PRO A 234 -7.95 -20.06 20.11
C PRO A 234 -8.18 -20.99 18.91
N ASP A 235 -7.51 -22.14 18.89
CA ASP A 235 -7.51 -23.07 17.76
C ASP A 235 -8.88 -23.71 17.49
N ASP A 236 -9.67 -23.93 18.53
CA ASP A 236 -11.00 -24.56 18.48
C ASP A 236 -12.07 -23.64 17.86
N THR A 237 -11.88 -22.33 17.95
CA THR A 237 -12.80 -21.33 17.41
C THR A 237 -12.26 -20.60 16.19
N LEU A 238 -11.05 -20.95 15.72
CA LEU A 238 -10.40 -20.27 14.62
C LEU A 238 -11.12 -20.53 13.28
N HIS A 239 -11.51 -19.46 12.62
CA HIS A 239 -12.05 -19.52 11.27
C HIS A 239 -10.90 -19.59 10.26
N LEU A 240 -10.99 -20.51 9.34
CA LEU A 240 -10.09 -20.61 8.20
C LEU A 240 -10.68 -19.88 6.98
N PRO A 241 -9.84 -19.38 6.05
CA PRO A 241 -10.33 -18.87 4.78
C PRO A 241 -11.20 -19.87 4.05
N GLN A 242 -12.21 -19.36 3.35
CA GLN A 242 -13.03 -20.20 2.48
C GLN A 242 -12.21 -20.56 1.24
N VAL A 243 -12.09 -21.84 0.98
CA VAL A 243 -11.38 -22.36 -0.20
C VAL A 243 -12.24 -23.42 -0.89
N GLN A 244 -12.17 -23.46 -2.21
CA GLN A 244 -12.77 -24.51 -3.03
C GLN A 244 -11.64 -25.38 -3.59
N PRO A 245 -11.71 -26.73 -3.46
CA PRO A 245 -10.65 -27.61 -3.95
C PRO A 245 -10.42 -27.52 -5.47
N ASP A 246 -11.45 -27.17 -6.21
CA ASP A 246 -11.50 -27.05 -7.67
C ASP A 246 -11.42 -25.60 -8.19
N ASP A 247 -11.21 -24.64 -7.31
CA ASP A 247 -11.15 -23.19 -7.61
C ASP A 247 -10.25 -22.83 -8.80
N ARG A 248 -9.22 -23.61 -9.06
CA ARG A 248 -8.27 -23.34 -10.14
C ARG A 248 -8.49 -24.13 -11.43
N ASN A 249 -9.59 -24.87 -11.52
CA ASN A 249 -9.89 -25.67 -12.73
C ASN A 249 -10.22 -24.81 -13.95
N ASP A 250 -10.76 -23.61 -13.75
CA ASP A 250 -11.11 -22.65 -14.80
C ASP A 250 -10.08 -21.50 -14.95
N THR A 251 -9.02 -21.49 -14.14
CA THR A 251 -7.94 -20.52 -14.30
C THR A 251 -6.91 -20.99 -15.34
N PRO A 252 -6.34 -20.05 -16.12
CA PRO A 252 -5.27 -20.40 -17.06
C PRO A 252 -4.07 -21.02 -16.36
N ARG A 253 -3.45 -22.02 -17.02
CA ARG A 253 -2.23 -22.63 -16.49
C ARG A 253 -1.12 -21.59 -16.22
N PHE A 254 -1.09 -20.51 -17.00
CA PHE A 254 -0.11 -19.44 -16.82
C PHE A 254 -0.14 -18.84 -15.41
N SER A 255 -1.30 -18.81 -14.77
CA SER A 255 -1.44 -18.31 -13.39
C SER A 255 -0.51 -19.02 -12.40
N TRP A 256 -0.18 -20.30 -12.62
CA TRP A 256 0.74 -21.06 -11.77
C TRP A 256 2.21 -20.63 -11.93
N TYR A 257 2.58 -20.09 -13.09
CA TYR A 257 3.96 -19.68 -13.36
C TYR A 257 4.34 -18.39 -12.60
N LEU A 258 3.39 -17.54 -12.24
CA LEU A 258 3.65 -16.33 -11.46
C LEU A 258 4.20 -16.64 -10.06
N HIS A 259 3.91 -17.81 -9.53
CA HIS A 259 4.37 -18.29 -8.23
C HIS A 259 4.93 -19.72 -8.33
N TRP A 260 5.72 -20.00 -9.37
CA TRP A 260 6.15 -21.35 -9.73
C TRP A 260 6.93 -22.06 -8.62
N LYS A 261 7.99 -21.45 -8.13
CA LYS A 261 8.85 -21.98 -7.06
C LYS A 261 9.08 -20.93 -5.99
N LEU A 262 8.01 -20.57 -5.29
CA LEU A 262 8.10 -19.67 -4.15
C LEU A 262 8.54 -20.43 -2.91
N PRO A 263 9.18 -19.78 -1.93
CA PRO A 263 9.51 -20.42 -0.65
C PRO A 263 8.28 -20.66 0.24
N GLU A 264 7.21 -19.92 0.01
CA GLU A 264 5.94 -20.07 0.72
C GLU A 264 5.28 -21.39 0.26
N PRO A 265 4.91 -22.31 1.19
CA PRO A 265 4.35 -23.60 0.82
C PRO A 265 2.93 -23.45 0.27
N ARG A 266 2.51 -24.36 -0.58
CA ARG A 266 1.13 -24.43 -1.04
C ARG A 266 0.18 -24.92 0.05
N LEU A 267 -1.11 -24.66 -0.14
CA LEU A 267 -2.15 -25.09 0.82
C LEU A 267 -2.10 -26.58 1.08
N LYS A 268 -1.83 -27.41 0.06
CA LYS A 268 -1.69 -28.86 0.20
C LYS A 268 -0.68 -29.24 1.30
N PHE A 269 0.51 -28.65 1.29
CA PHE A 269 1.50 -28.88 2.35
C PHE A 269 0.96 -28.51 3.74
N LEU A 270 0.29 -27.36 3.85
CA LEU A 270 -0.26 -26.91 5.14
C LEU A 270 -1.34 -27.85 5.68
N GLN A 271 -2.15 -28.43 4.80
CA GLN A 271 -3.17 -29.39 5.15
C GLN A 271 -2.53 -30.74 5.57
N ASP A 272 -1.61 -31.25 4.75
CA ASP A 272 -0.92 -32.53 5.00
C ASP A 272 -0.11 -32.49 6.32
N GLN A 273 0.52 -31.36 6.61
CA GLN A 273 1.31 -31.16 7.84
C GLN A 273 0.51 -30.58 9.02
N ARG A 274 -0.79 -30.37 8.86
CA ARG A 274 -1.69 -29.76 9.86
C ARG A 274 -1.23 -28.38 10.34
N GLN A 275 -0.60 -27.61 9.44
CA GLN A 275 -0.05 -26.29 9.75
C GLN A 275 -0.96 -25.12 9.35
N TRP A 276 -2.05 -25.35 8.62
CA TRP A 276 -2.88 -24.30 8.09
C TRP A 276 -3.47 -23.39 9.18
N LYS A 277 -4.08 -23.97 10.20
CA LYS A 277 -4.58 -23.21 11.36
C LYS A 277 -3.47 -22.42 12.05
N ASN A 278 -2.30 -23.03 12.21
CA ASN A 278 -1.15 -22.41 12.86
C ASN A 278 -0.66 -21.18 12.07
N LEU A 279 -0.59 -21.25 10.73
CA LEU A 279 -0.24 -20.12 9.88
C LEU A 279 -1.29 -19.00 9.98
N VAL A 280 -2.58 -19.32 9.83
CA VAL A 280 -3.69 -18.34 9.92
C VAL A 280 -3.69 -17.63 11.28
N ARG A 281 -3.56 -18.41 12.36
CA ARG A 281 -3.46 -17.91 13.72
C ARG A 281 -2.29 -16.94 13.91
N SER A 282 -1.10 -17.34 13.40
CA SER A 282 0.12 -16.54 13.51
C SER A 282 0.02 -15.23 12.72
N TYR A 283 -0.61 -15.25 11.56
CA TYR A 283 -0.85 -14.05 10.75
C TYR A 283 -1.82 -13.08 11.45
N LEU A 284 -2.95 -13.56 11.95
CA LEU A 284 -3.91 -12.74 12.70
C LEU A 284 -3.29 -12.16 13.98
N ALA A 285 -2.50 -12.96 14.70
CA ALA A 285 -1.82 -12.52 15.90
C ALA A 285 -0.74 -11.46 15.59
N SER A 286 -0.02 -11.62 14.48
CA SER A 286 0.95 -10.62 13.99
C SER A 286 0.25 -9.30 13.59
N THR A 287 -0.88 -9.39 12.91
CA THR A 287 -1.72 -8.22 12.57
C THR A 287 -2.20 -7.49 13.84
N ALA A 288 -2.69 -8.23 14.84
CA ALA A 288 -3.13 -7.64 16.11
C ALA A 288 -1.98 -6.98 16.90
N PHE A 289 -0.79 -7.57 16.88
CA PHE A 289 0.41 -6.97 17.47
C PHE A 289 0.78 -5.65 16.77
N VAL A 290 0.77 -5.62 15.43
CA VAL A 290 1.06 -4.39 14.67
C VAL A 290 -0.01 -3.33 14.92
N ASP A 291 -1.28 -3.71 14.95
CA ASP A 291 -2.38 -2.79 15.30
C ASP A 291 -2.15 -2.11 16.65
N ALA A 292 -1.71 -2.86 17.66
CA ALA A 292 -1.39 -2.28 18.97
C ALA A 292 -0.19 -1.32 18.91
N GLN A 293 0.82 -1.59 18.06
CA GLN A 293 1.93 -0.65 17.88
C GLN A 293 1.48 0.62 17.15
N ILE A 294 0.60 0.50 16.18
CA ILE A 294 -0.05 1.65 15.49
C ILE A 294 -0.85 2.45 16.51
N GLY A 295 -1.62 1.80 17.39
CA GLY A 295 -2.33 2.45 18.47
C GLY A 295 -1.44 3.31 19.36
N ARG A 296 -0.27 2.80 19.76
CA ARG A 296 0.72 3.55 20.53
C ARG A 296 1.18 4.84 19.81
N ILE A 297 1.41 4.75 18.49
CA ILE A 297 1.81 5.90 17.67
C ILE A 297 0.69 6.92 17.55
N LEU A 298 -0.55 6.46 17.28
CA LEU A 298 -1.71 7.35 17.13
C LEU A 298 -2.06 8.06 18.46
N ASP A 299 -1.95 7.36 19.59
CA ASP A 299 -2.11 7.95 20.91
C ASP A 299 -1.04 9.01 21.20
N ALA A 300 0.21 8.74 20.83
CA ALA A 300 1.29 9.72 20.96
C ALA A 300 1.06 10.95 20.07
N LEU A 301 0.61 10.76 18.83
CA LEU A 301 0.25 11.87 17.93
C LEU A 301 -0.87 12.72 18.55
N LYS A 302 -1.95 12.08 19.00
CA LYS A 302 -3.10 12.73 19.62
C LYS A 302 -2.72 13.61 20.82
N ASN A 303 -1.71 13.17 21.58
CA ASN A 303 -1.22 13.89 22.78
C ASN A 303 0.01 14.77 22.49
N SER A 304 0.37 14.97 21.23
CA SER A 304 1.50 15.80 20.81
C SER A 304 1.06 17.20 20.39
N PRO A 305 1.98 18.17 20.29
CA PRO A 305 1.67 19.50 19.74
C PRO A 305 1.33 19.48 18.23
N HIS A 306 1.37 18.32 17.59
CA HIS A 306 1.15 18.13 16.15
C HIS A 306 -0.22 17.52 15.84
N ALA A 307 -1.05 17.22 16.86
CA ALA A 307 -2.31 16.49 16.74
C ALA A 307 -3.24 17.06 15.65
N ASP A 308 -3.45 18.37 15.67
CA ASP A 308 -4.43 19.05 14.80
C ASP A 308 -3.87 19.40 13.40
N ASN A 309 -2.57 19.21 13.17
CA ASN A 309 -1.90 19.61 11.94
C ASN A 309 -1.08 18.47 11.31
N THR A 310 -1.51 17.23 11.47
CA THR A 310 -0.84 16.07 10.88
C THR A 310 -1.80 15.25 10.02
N ILE A 311 -1.44 15.07 8.76
CA ILE A 311 -2.08 14.11 7.86
C ILE A 311 -1.48 12.75 8.14
N VAL A 312 -2.32 11.77 8.44
CA VAL A 312 -1.93 10.37 8.60
C VAL A 312 -2.32 9.60 7.35
N VAL A 313 -1.40 8.86 6.76
CA VAL A 313 -1.69 7.87 5.72
C VAL A 313 -1.20 6.50 6.15
N LEU A 314 -2.10 5.53 6.20
CA LEU A 314 -1.80 4.12 6.49
C LEU A 314 -2.04 3.29 5.23
N TRP A 315 -1.06 2.42 4.90
CA TRP A 315 -1.11 1.56 3.72
C TRP A 315 -0.32 0.27 3.92
N SER A 316 -0.61 -0.74 3.10
CA SER A 316 0.24 -1.93 2.96
C SER A 316 0.80 -2.01 1.55
N ASP A 317 2.01 -2.58 1.39
CA ASP A 317 2.66 -2.65 0.08
C ASP A 317 2.02 -3.68 -0.87
N HIS A 318 1.45 -4.75 -0.37
CA HIS A 318 0.62 -5.75 -1.07
C HIS A 318 -0.08 -6.65 -0.04
N GLY A 319 -0.94 -7.53 -0.54
CA GLY A 319 -1.61 -8.52 0.28
C GLY A 319 -0.84 -9.85 0.39
N TRP A 320 -1.54 -10.89 0.92
CA TRP A 320 -1.01 -12.21 1.20
C TRP A 320 -2.11 -13.25 1.20
N HIS A 321 -1.96 -14.35 0.46
CA HIS A 321 -2.85 -15.51 0.51
C HIS A 321 -2.54 -16.40 1.72
N LEU A 322 -3.59 -16.93 2.31
CA LEU A 322 -3.52 -17.84 3.46
C LEU A 322 -4.24 -19.16 3.20
N GLY A 323 -4.30 -19.57 1.94
CA GLY A 323 -4.93 -20.80 1.45
C GLY A 323 -5.86 -20.57 0.25
N GLU A 324 -6.37 -19.34 0.07
CA GLU A 324 -7.19 -19.00 -1.10
C GLU A 324 -6.40 -19.25 -2.38
N LYS A 325 -7.08 -19.65 -3.45
CA LYS A 325 -6.43 -20.07 -4.71
C LYS A 325 -5.42 -21.21 -4.54
N LEU A 326 -5.56 -22.01 -3.48
CA LEU A 326 -4.69 -23.16 -3.14
C LEU A 326 -3.22 -22.81 -2.89
N ILE A 327 -2.93 -21.54 -2.61
CA ILE A 327 -1.58 -21.02 -2.38
C ILE A 327 -1.47 -20.29 -1.04
N THR A 328 -0.25 -20.06 -0.62
CA THR A 328 0.08 -19.06 0.41
C THR A 328 1.07 -18.06 -0.17
N GLY A 329 1.21 -16.93 0.51
CA GLY A 329 2.11 -15.89 0.04
C GLY A 329 1.46 -14.90 -0.91
N LYS A 330 2.30 -14.23 -1.65
CA LYS A 330 1.99 -13.16 -2.60
C LYS A 330 2.31 -13.62 -4.04
N ASN A 331 2.60 -12.72 -4.96
CA ASN A 331 3.00 -13.04 -6.32
C ASN A 331 1.85 -13.57 -7.21
N SER A 332 0.63 -13.10 -6.98
CA SER A 332 -0.53 -13.37 -7.84
C SER A 332 -1.26 -12.07 -8.19
N LEU A 333 -2.14 -12.12 -9.18
CA LEU A 333 -2.93 -10.96 -9.60
C LEU A 333 -4.36 -10.97 -9.02
N TRP A 334 -4.69 -11.93 -8.15
CA TRP A 334 -5.98 -12.03 -7.49
C TRP A 334 -6.11 -11.04 -6.32
N GLU A 335 -7.35 -10.81 -5.92
CA GLU A 335 -7.74 -9.81 -4.91
C GLU A 335 -6.90 -9.90 -3.63
N ARG A 336 -6.68 -11.12 -3.12
CA ARG A 336 -5.99 -11.35 -1.85
C ARG A 336 -4.52 -10.88 -1.84
N SER A 337 -3.83 -10.92 -2.98
CA SER A 337 -2.47 -10.39 -3.12
C SER A 337 -2.44 -8.90 -3.46
N THR A 338 -3.51 -8.35 -4.04
CA THR A 338 -3.47 -7.01 -4.63
C THR A 338 -4.24 -5.96 -3.85
N ARG A 339 -5.33 -6.35 -3.16
CA ARG A 339 -6.13 -5.45 -2.32
C ARG A 339 -5.42 -5.20 -0.99
N VAL A 340 -5.31 -3.93 -0.65
CA VAL A 340 -4.52 -3.48 0.50
C VAL A 340 -5.27 -2.46 1.34
N PRO A 341 -4.99 -2.33 2.65
CA PRO A 341 -5.39 -1.16 3.41
C PRO A 341 -4.89 0.13 2.78
N LEU A 342 -5.78 1.14 2.71
CA LEU A 342 -5.41 2.52 2.41
C LEU A 342 -6.37 3.44 3.16
N ILE A 343 -5.85 4.20 4.12
CA ILE A 343 -6.60 5.11 4.98
C ILE A 343 -5.89 6.44 5.03
N PHE A 344 -6.64 7.53 4.86
CA PHE A 344 -6.16 8.89 5.12
C PHE A 344 -6.97 9.51 6.25
N ALA A 345 -6.32 10.25 7.15
CA ALA A 345 -6.98 10.99 8.22
C ALA A 345 -6.24 12.31 8.48
N GLY A 346 -6.94 13.30 9.05
CA GLY A 346 -6.37 14.60 9.41
C GLY A 346 -6.87 15.75 8.55
N PRO A 347 -6.15 16.89 8.51
CA PRO A 347 -6.58 18.09 7.79
C PRO A 347 -6.90 17.84 6.33
N GLY A 348 -8.06 18.33 5.87
CA GLY A 348 -8.51 18.21 4.48
C GLY A 348 -9.12 16.85 4.10
N VAL A 349 -9.29 15.93 5.08
CA VAL A 349 -9.86 14.60 4.89
C VAL A 349 -11.23 14.49 5.53
N GLN A 350 -12.22 13.96 4.82
CA GLN A 350 -13.56 13.69 5.34
C GLN A 350 -13.49 12.56 6.37
N PRO A 351 -13.94 12.78 7.63
CA PRO A 351 -14.00 11.72 8.62
C PRO A 351 -15.19 10.79 8.38
N ASP A 352 -15.12 9.61 8.98
CA ASP A 352 -16.17 8.56 8.94
C ASP A 352 -16.67 8.26 7.52
N ALA A 353 -15.76 8.17 6.57
CA ALA A 353 -16.07 8.02 5.15
C ALA A 353 -15.45 6.75 4.56
N VAL A 354 -16.20 6.08 3.67
CA VAL A 354 -15.75 4.91 2.93
C VAL A 354 -15.87 5.17 1.42
N CYS A 355 -14.75 5.18 0.72
CA CYS A 355 -14.69 5.29 -0.72
C CYS A 355 -14.62 3.88 -1.34
N HIS A 356 -15.57 3.55 -2.23
CA HIS A 356 -15.63 2.28 -2.95
C HIS A 356 -15.06 2.36 -4.37
N GLU A 357 -14.68 3.54 -4.81
CA GLU A 357 -13.99 3.69 -6.10
C GLU A 357 -12.60 3.03 -6.04
N PRO A 358 -12.13 2.45 -7.15
CA PRO A 358 -10.78 1.87 -7.18
C PRO A 358 -9.74 2.95 -6.91
N ALA A 359 -8.76 2.63 -6.07
CA ALA A 359 -7.63 3.48 -5.75
C ALA A 359 -6.32 2.69 -5.88
N GLU A 360 -5.23 3.38 -6.07
CA GLU A 360 -3.91 2.79 -6.22
C GLU A 360 -2.95 3.34 -5.15
N LEU A 361 -2.00 2.54 -4.69
CA LEU A 361 -0.93 3.07 -3.85
C LEU A 361 -0.13 4.17 -4.56
N LEU A 362 -0.07 4.11 -5.88
CA LEU A 362 0.54 5.10 -6.75
C LEU A 362 -0.09 6.50 -6.58
N ASP A 363 -1.36 6.56 -6.18
CA ASP A 363 -2.13 7.79 -5.96
C ASP A 363 -1.69 8.54 -4.67
N ILE A 364 -1.01 7.85 -3.74
CA ILE A 364 -0.56 8.45 -2.48
C ILE A 364 0.34 9.67 -2.72
N TYR A 365 1.27 9.58 -3.66
CA TYR A 365 2.24 10.65 -3.92
C TYR A 365 1.53 11.96 -4.36
N PRO A 366 0.74 12.00 -5.46
CA PRO A 366 0.06 13.22 -5.85
C PRO A 366 -1.01 13.67 -4.84
N THR A 367 -1.58 12.75 -4.07
CA THR A 367 -2.57 13.08 -3.03
C THR A 367 -1.94 13.81 -1.86
N LEU A 368 -0.81 13.33 -1.35
CA LEU A 368 -0.08 13.99 -0.27
C LEU A 368 0.46 15.36 -0.70
N ALA A 369 0.93 15.50 -1.96
CA ALA A 369 1.32 16.79 -2.48
C ALA A 369 0.13 17.78 -2.47
N ALA A 370 -1.05 17.35 -2.93
CA ALA A 370 -2.26 18.17 -2.95
C ALA A 370 -2.76 18.53 -1.54
N LEU A 371 -2.78 17.58 -0.59
CA LEU A 371 -3.20 17.82 0.80
C LEU A 371 -2.25 18.78 1.55
N CYS A 372 -1.00 18.88 1.12
CA CYS A 372 0.00 19.77 1.72
C CYS A 372 0.17 21.09 0.95
N ASP A 373 -0.72 21.42 0.00
CA ASP A 373 -0.65 22.60 -0.87
C ASP A 373 0.71 22.73 -1.58
N LEU A 374 1.29 21.59 -1.99
CA LEU A 374 2.51 21.53 -2.76
C LEU A 374 2.22 21.44 -4.26
N PRO A 375 3.15 21.88 -5.13
CA PRO A 375 3.00 21.75 -6.57
C PRO A 375 2.74 20.31 -6.99
N ALA A 376 2.00 20.10 -8.08
CA ALA A 376 1.83 18.75 -8.62
C ALA A 376 3.21 18.16 -8.99
N PRO A 377 3.54 16.95 -8.51
CA PRO A 377 4.81 16.34 -8.84
C PRO A 377 4.86 15.99 -10.34
N ALA A 378 6.02 16.21 -10.96
CA ALA A 378 6.20 15.96 -12.39
C ALA A 378 6.13 14.47 -12.73
N GLU A 379 5.59 14.18 -13.92
CA GLU A 379 5.60 12.83 -14.53
C GLU A 379 5.02 11.71 -13.67
N GLN A 380 3.96 11.99 -12.90
CA GLN A 380 3.23 10.99 -12.13
C GLN A 380 2.27 10.19 -13.00
N GLU A 381 2.17 8.89 -12.76
CA GLU A 381 1.16 8.01 -13.37
C GLU A 381 -0.02 7.75 -12.42
N GLY A 382 0.10 8.15 -11.16
CA GLY A 382 -0.99 8.18 -10.18
C GLY A 382 -1.83 9.44 -10.29
N HIS A 383 -3.03 9.38 -9.73
CA HIS A 383 -4.00 10.47 -9.72
C HIS A 383 -4.34 10.86 -8.29
N SER A 384 -4.40 12.16 -8.01
CA SER A 384 -4.76 12.62 -6.67
C SER A 384 -6.16 12.13 -6.26
N LEU A 385 -6.24 11.57 -5.06
CA LEU A 385 -7.48 11.15 -4.40
C LEU A 385 -8.15 12.30 -3.63
N LEU A 386 -7.64 13.53 -3.73
CA LEU A 386 -8.20 14.69 -3.00
C LEU A 386 -9.71 14.86 -3.22
N PRO A 387 -10.27 14.68 -4.43
CA PRO A 387 -11.72 14.76 -4.61
C PRO A 387 -12.49 13.71 -3.79
N GLN A 388 -11.98 12.48 -3.68
CA GLN A 388 -12.59 11.40 -2.90
C GLN A 388 -12.37 11.61 -1.40
N LEU A 389 -11.28 12.23 -0.98
CA LEU A 389 -11.02 12.59 0.41
C LEU A 389 -11.91 13.73 0.90
N GLN A 390 -12.38 14.61 0.00
CA GLN A 390 -13.36 15.66 0.30
C GLN A 390 -14.80 15.15 0.24
N ASN A 391 -15.08 14.21 -0.63
CA ASN A 391 -16.38 13.52 -0.75
C ASN A 391 -16.17 12.10 -1.28
N ALA A 392 -16.27 11.12 -0.41
CA ALA A 392 -16.02 9.71 -0.71
C ALA A 392 -16.91 9.12 -1.84
N ALA A 393 -18.04 9.77 -2.14
CA ALA A 393 -18.94 9.38 -3.23
C ALA A 393 -18.51 9.95 -4.60
N THR A 394 -17.47 10.77 -4.67
CA THR A 394 -16.99 11.34 -5.95
C THR A 394 -16.49 10.23 -6.86
N PRO A 395 -17.04 10.08 -8.09
CA PRO A 395 -16.59 9.05 -9.02
C PRO A 395 -15.13 9.21 -9.42
N ARG A 396 -14.46 8.08 -9.67
CA ARG A 396 -13.10 8.03 -10.18
C ARG A 396 -13.07 7.25 -11.51
N PRO A 397 -12.62 7.86 -12.62
CA PRO A 397 -12.70 7.23 -13.94
C PRO A 397 -11.59 6.21 -14.22
N TRP A 398 -10.57 6.15 -13.38
CA TRP A 398 -9.41 5.28 -13.58
C TRP A 398 -9.55 3.99 -12.77
N PRO A 399 -9.29 2.82 -13.37
CA PRO A 399 -9.19 1.57 -12.62
C PRO A 399 -7.88 1.52 -11.82
N ALA A 400 -7.78 0.58 -10.89
CA ALA A 400 -6.51 0.22 -10.31
C ALA A 400 -5.80 -0.83 -11.19
N ILE A 401 -4.50 -0.65 -11.43
CA ILE A 401 -3.69 -1.53 -12.28
C ILE A 401 -2.56 -2.14 -11.46
N THR A 402 -2.51 -3.45 -11.43
CA THR A 402 -1.42 -4.24 -10.83
C THR A 402 -0.65 -4.96 -11.91
N THR A 403 0.67 -4.93 -11.86
CA THR A 403 1.54 -5.67 -12.79
C THR A 403 2.46 -6.61 -12.01
N HIS A 404 2.47 -7.89 -12.37
CA HIS A 404 3.39 -8.86 -11.78
C HIS A 404 4.22 -9.56 -12.86
N ASN A 405 5.52 -9.30 -12.88
CA ASN A 405 6.41 -9.62 -13.98
C ASN A 405 5.98 -8.94 -15.30
N HIS A 406 6.77 -9.14 -16.35
CA HIS A 406 6.54 -8.52 -17.65
C HIS A 406 5.25 -9.04 -18.30
N ASP A 407 4.40 -8.11 -18.76
CA ASP A 407 3.14 -8.35 -19.49
C ASP A 407 2.04 -9.14 -18.76
N ASN A 408 2.12 -9.29 -17.43
CA ASN A 408 1.02 -9.84 -16.65
C ASN A 408 0.35 -8.70 -15.86
N HIS A 409 -0.93 -8.46 -16.15
CA HIS A 409 -1.66 -7.30 -15.61
C HIS A 409 -3.00 -7.71 -14.99
N GLY A 410 -3.29 -7.16 -13.83
CA GLY A 410 -4.62 -7.12 -13.25
C GLY A 410 -5.20 -5.72 -13.38
N VAL A 411 -6.46 -5.61 -13.78
CA VAL A 411 -7.25 -4.38 -13.83
C VAL A 411 -8.43 -4.52 -12.90
N ARG A 412 -8.54 -3.62 -11.92
CA ARG A 412 -9.63 -3.60 -10.96
C ARG A 412 -10.46 -2.33 -11.15
N SER A 413 -11.61 -2.46 -11.76
CA SER A 413 -12.64 -1.41 -11.79
C SER A 413 -13.52 -1.48 -10.53
N ARG A 414 -14.59 -0.73 -10.43
CA ARG A 414 -15.46 -0.74 -9.26
C ARG A 414 -16.04 -2.12 -8.98
N ASP A 415 -16.54 -2.80 -10.03
CA ASP A 415 -17.32 -4.03 -9.89
C ASP A 415 -16.61 -5.25 -10.49
N TRP A 416 -15.57 -5.07 -11.27
CA TRP A 416 -14.92 -6.13 -12.02
C TRP A 416 -13.43 -6.23 -11.75
N ARG A 417 -12.92 -7.47 -11.81
CA ARG A 417 -11.50 -7.78 -11.92
C ARG A 417 -11.25 -8.48 -13.24
N TYR A 418 -10.29 -7.96 -13.98
CA TYR A 418 -9.75 -8.55 -15.20
C TYR A 418 -8.28 -8.86 -15.02
N ILE A 419 -7.84 -10.02 -15.47
CA ILE A 419 -6.43 -10.43 -15.48
C ILE A 419 -6.05 -10.84 -16.90
N ARG A 420 -4.91 -10.36 -17.39
CA ARG A 420 -4.29 -10.78 -18.62
C ARG A 420 -2.89 -11.25 -18.34
N TYR A 421 -2.58 -12.45 -18.78
CA TYR A 421 -1.26 -13.06 -18.70
C TYR A 421 -0.43 -12.77 -19.96
N ALA A 422 0.92 -12.96 -19.86
CA ALA A 422 1.84 -12.67 -20.94
C ALA A 422 1.61 -13.57 -22.18
N ASP A 423 1.05 -14.78 -22.03
CA ASP A 423 0.68 -15.66 -23.15
C ASP A 423 -0.66 -15.31 -23.81
N GLY A 424 -1.34 -14.27 -23.31
CA GLY A 424 -2.64 -13.82 -23.79
C GLY A 424 -3.84 -14.51 -23.12
N ALA A 425 -3.62 -15.44 -22.20
CA ALA A 425 -4.70 -16.03 -21.41
C ALA A 425 -5.33 -14.99 -20.46
N GLU A 426 -6.63 -15.16 -20.16
CA GLU A 426 -7.40 -14.14 -19.45
C GLU A 426 -8.29 -14.71 -18.35
N GLU A 427 -8.55 -13.88 -17.34
CA GLU A 427 -9.56 -14.12 -16.33
C GLU A 427 -10.45 -12.88 -16.19
N LEU A 428 -11.72 -13.07 -15.85
CA LEU A 428 -12.69 -12.01 -15.56
C LEU A 428 -13.60 -12.43 -14.42
N TYR A 429 -13.76 -11.56 -13.42
CA TYR A 429 -14.59 -11.83 -12.24
C TYR A 429 -15.52 -10.66 -11.93
N ASN A 430 -16.78 -10.97 -11.58
CA ASN A 430 -17.71 -9.99 -11.06
C ASN A 430 -17.56 -9.91 -9.53
N MET A 431 -16.85 -8.92 -9.04
CA MET A 431 -16.49 -8.80 -7.63
C MET A 431 -17.66 -8.47 -6.69
N GLN A 432 -18.83 -8.09 -7.24
CA GLN A 432 -20.05 -7.91 -6.45
C GLN A 432 -20.76 -9.23 -6.18
N GLN A 433 -20.68 -10.17 -7.12
CA GLN A 433 -21.35 -11.49 -7.05
C GLN A 433 -20.41 -12.59 -6.59
N ASP A 434 -19.14 -12.47 -6.94
CA ASP A 434 -18.08 -13.44 -6.67
C ASP A 434 -16.83 -12.75 -6.09
N PRO A 435 -16.88 -12.30 -4.84
CA PRO A 435 -15.75 -11.62 -4.19
C PRO A 435 -14.55 -12.55 -3.91
N HIS A 436 -14.72 -13.85 -4.10
CA HIS A 436 -13.68 -14.86 -3.95
C HIS A 436 -13.00 -15.26 -5.26
N GLU A 437 -13.46 -14.72 -6.39
CA GLU A 437 -12.91 -15.02 -7.72
C GLU A 437 -12.98 -16.51 -8.09
N TRP A 438 -14.09 -17.19 -7.72
CA TRP A 438 -14.27 -18.63 -7.93
C TRP A 438 -14.67 -19.01 -9.36
N GLN A 439 -15.34 -18.10 -10.09
CA GLN A 439 -15.82 -18.38 -11.43
C GLN A 439 -15.20 -17.43 -12.46
N ASN A 440 -14.32 -17.97 -13.30
CA ASN A 440 -13.74 -17.21 -14.40
C ASN A 440 -14.75 -17.00 -15.54
N LEU A 441 -15.16 -15.76 -15.76
CA LEU A 441 -16.15 -15.36 -16.77
C LEU A 441 -15.52 -14.95 -18.12
N ALA A 442 -14.20 -15.05 -18.30
CA ALA A 442 -13.51 -14.58 -19.51
C ALA A 442 -13.99 -15.30 -20.79
N SER A 443 -14.45 -16.55 -20.70
CA SER A 443 -15.01 -17.31 -21.82
C SER A 443 -16.52 -17.16 -22.01
N SER A 444 -17.22 -16.40 -21.13
CA SER A 444 -18.66 -16.22 -21.15
C SER A 444 -19.12 -15.23 -22.23
N PRO A 445 -19.94 -15.64 -23.21
CA PRO A 445 -20.45 -14.72 -24.22
C PRO A 445 -21.28 -13.57 -23.63
N ALA A 446 -21.95 -13.80 -22.49
CA ALA A 446 -22.75 -12.79 -21.82
C ALA A 446 -21.89 -11.62 -21.28
N HIS A 447 -20.60 -11.82 -21.06
CA HIS A 447 -19.68 -10.84 -20.50
C HIS A 447 -18.61 -10.34 -21.52
N ALA A 448 -18.81 -10.65 -22.81
CA ALA A 448 -17.85 -10.29 -23.87
C ALA A 448 -17.61 -8.77 -23.99
N SER A 449 -18.64 -7.94 -23.77
CA SER A 449 -18.49 -6.47 -23.77
C SER A 449 -17.65 -5.97 -22.61
N VAL A 450 -17.88 -6.49 -21.42
CA VAL A 450 -17.10 -6.14 -20.21
C VAL A 450 -15.64 -6.56 -20.37
N LEU A 451 -15.42 -7.77 -20.91
CA LEU A 451 -14.06 -8.25 -21.19
C LEU A 451 -13.34 -7.34 -22.18
N ALA A 452 -14.01 -6.95 -23.30
CA ALA A 452 -13.44 -6.07 -24.31
C ALA A 452 -13.09 -4.67 -23.75
N GLU A 453 -13.96 -4.12 -22.89
CA GLU A 453 -13.70 -2.85 -22.20
C GLU A 453 -12.44 -2.96 -21.31
N HIS A 454 -12.34 -3.99 -20.48
CA HIS A 454 -11.23 -4.14 -19.55
C HIS A 454 -9.89 -4.44 -20.25
N ARG A 455 -9.91 -5.09 -21.41
CA ARG A 455 -8.71 -5.24 -22.25
C ARG A 455 -8.08 -3.90 -22.63
N LEU A 456 -8.91 -2.88 -22.90
CA LEU A 456 -8.44 -1.54 -23.26
C LEU A 456 -7.86 -0.76 -22.09
N LEU A 457 -8.22 -1.12 -20.85
CA LEU A 457 -7.72 -0.49 -19.63
C LEU A 457 -6.35 -1.05 -19.20
N ALA A 458 -6.01 -2.27 -19.63
CA ALA A 458 -4.72 -2.86 -19.32
C ALA A 458 -3.58 -2.15 -20.10
N PRO A 459 -2.36 -2.04 -19.52
CA PRO A 459 -1.21 -1.47 -20.22
C PRO A 459 -0.99 -2.12 -21.59
N ALA A 460 -0.91 -1.31 -22.63
CA ALA A 460 -0.66 -1.78 -24.00
C ALA A 460 0.81 -2.20 -24.20
N HIS A 461 1.71 -1.62 -23.43
CA HIS A 461 3.16 -1.85 -23.49
C HIS A 461 3.74 -1.94 -22.10
N SER A 462 4.71 -2.81 -21.93
CA SER A 462 5.53 -2.95 -20.74
C SER A 462 6.99 -2.87 -21.10
N LEU A 463 7.78 -2.15 -20.31
CA LEU A 463 9.23 -2.19 -20.44
C LEU A 463 9.74 -3.57 -20.05
N GLN A 464 10.73 -4.06 -20.79
CA GLN A 464 11.45 -5.27 -20.40
C GLN A 464 12.05 -5.12 -18.98
N PRO A 465 12.25 -6.22 -18.26
CA PRO A 465 12.94 -6.18 -16.98
C PRO A 465 14.27 -5.45 -17.11
N VAL A 466 14.51 -4.50 -16.20
CA VAL A 466 15.78 -3.74 -16.21
C VAL A 466 16.98 -4.64 -15.92
N PRO A 467 18.19 -4.29 -16.41
CA PRO A 467 19.39 -5.05 -16.09
C PRO A 467 19.58 -5.26 -14.58
N GLY A 468 19.98 -6.46 -14.19
CA GLY A 468 20.11 -6.84 -12.77
C GLY A 468 18.82 -7.33 -12.11
N SER A 469 17.72 -7.42 -12.85
CA SER A 469 16.48 -8.02 -12.35
C SER A 469 16.71 -9.47 -11.94
N ARG A 470 16.34 -9.79 -10.70
CA ARG A 470 16.41 -11.13 -10.10
C ARG A 470 15.48 -11.23 -8.88
N ASP A 471 15.34 -12.42 -8.39
CA ASP A 471 14.50 -12.79 -7.26
C ASP A 471 13.00 -12.54 -7.56
N ARG A 472 12.27 -13.60 -7.78
CA ARG A 472 10.84 -13.62 -8.20
C ARG A 472 10.60 -13.17 -9.65
N ILE A 473 11.53 -13.42 -10.56
CA ILE A 473 11.42 -13.06 -11.97
C ILE A 473 10.96 -14.27 -12.81
N LEU A 474 9.83 -14.08 -13.48
CA LEU A 474 9.35 -14.93 -14.57
C LEU A 474 9.56 -14.20 -15.90
N LEU A 475 10.23 -14.85 -16.83
CA LEU A 475 10.38 -14.39 -18.21
C LEU A 475 9.56 -15.27 -19.15
N TYR A 476 8.80 -14.64 -20.02
CA TYR A 476 8.07 -15.31 -21.11
C TYR A 476 8.54 -14.77 -22.44
N ASP A 477 8.99 -15.68 -23.31
CA ASP A 477 9.40 -15.35 -24.67
C ASP A 477 8.21 -15.54 -25.62
N HIS A 478 7.63 -14.43 -26.07
CA HIS A 478 6.46 -14.42 -26.96
C HIS A 478 6.69 -15.12 -28.29
N ALA A 479 7.94 -15.17 -28.79
CA ALA A 479 8.25 -15.80 -30.11
C ALA A 479 8.29 -17.32 -30.01
N SER A 480 8.86 -17.86 -28.92
CA SER A 480 9.06 -19.29 -28.73
C SER A 480 8.06 -19.94 -27.77
N GLY A 481 7.34 -19.14 -26.97
CA GLY A 481 6.50 -19.62 -25.87
C GLY A 481 7.30 -20.18 -24.70
N ARG A 482 8.62 -19.90 -24.65
CA ARG A 482 9.49 -20.39 -23.57
C ARG A 482 9.24 -19.62 -22.29
N LEU A 483 9.17 -20.37 -21.20
CA LEU A 483 9.04 -19.85 -19.83
C LEU A 483 10.35 -20.08 -19.09
N ASN A 484 10.83 -19.05 -18.42
CA ASN A 484 12.02 -19.13 -17.58
C ASN A 484 11.75 -18.52 -16.21
N TRP A 485 11.90 -19.31 -15.17
CA TRP A 485 11.80 -18.90 -13.79
C TRP A 485 13.20 -18.80 -13.15
N GLU A 486 13.61 -17.59 -12.83
CA GLU A 486 14.89 -17.33 -12.13
C GLU A 486 16.10 -18.04 -12.78
N GLY A 487 16.21 -17.99 -14.11
CA GLY A 487 17.29 -18.59 -14.88
C GLY A 487 17.09 -20.07 -15.26
N SER A 488 16.00 -20.69 -14.80
CA SER A 488 15.66 -22.08 -15.10
C SER A 488 14.45 -22.16 -16.02
N ASP A 489 14.58 -22.89 -17.13
CA ASP A 489 13.46 -23.08 -18.06
C ASP A 489 12.41 -24.03 -17.46
N ILE A 490 11.14 -23.66 -17.63
CA ILE A 490 10.00 -24.52 -17.30
C ILE A 490 9.61 -25.31 -18.57
N ALA A 491 9.73 -26.61 -18.53
CA ALA A 491 9.30 -27.44 -19.65
C ALA A 491 7.79 -27.35 -19.87
N LYS A 492 7.37 -27.42 -21.16
CA LYS A 492 5.94 -27.45 -21.50
C LYS A 492 5.29 -28.68 -20.83
N GLY A 493 4.23 -28.45 -20.08
CA GLY A 493 3.53 -29.52 -19.36
C GLY A 493 4.27 -30.05 -18.12
N ALA A 494 5.31 -29.34 -17.65
CA ALA A 494 5.99 -29.71 -16.40
C ALA A 494 4.97 -29.79 -15.24
N PRO A 495 5.09 -30.79 -14.31
CA PRO A 495 4.20 -30.89 -13.17
C PRO A 495 4.25 -29.59 -12.33
N ILE A 496 3.10 -29.21 -11.78
CA ILE A 496 3.05 -28.03 -10.89
C ILE A 496 3.69 -28.42 -9.58
N PRO A 497 4.78 -27.74 -9.15
CA PRO A 497 5.50 -28.10 -7.93
C PRO A 497 4.59 -28.19 -6.70
N GLU A 498 4.80 -29.18 -5.84
CA GLU A 498 4.05 -29.45 -4.61
C GLU A 498 2.57 -29.88 -4.83
N LEU A 499 2.10 -30.02 -6.06
CA LEU A 499 0.74 -30.51 -6.36
C LEU A 499 0.74 -31.79 -7.19
N GLU A 500 1.67 -31.89 -8.12
CA GLU A 500 1.73 -32.99 -9.11
C GLU A 500 3.05 -33.78 -9.01
N ASP A 501 3.88 -33.51 -7.97
CA ASP A 501 5.16 -34.20 -7.73
C ASP A 501 4.97 -35.61 -7.16
#